data_9e4e1f410edebc1948c45daad21cb93b
#
_entry.id   9e4e1f410edebc1948c45daad21cb93b
#
_cell.length_a   1.000
_cell.length_b   1.000
_cell.length_c   1.000
_cell.angle_alpha   90.00
_cell.angle_beta   90.00
_cell.angle_gamma   90.00
#
_symmetry.space_group_name_H-M   'P 1'
#
loop_
_entity.id
_entity.type
_entity.pdbx_description
1 polymer ?
#
loop_
_entity_poly.entity_id
_entity_poly.type
_entity_poly.pdbx_seq_one_letter_code
_entity_poly.pdbx_strand_id
1 'polypeptide(L)'
;MKIQKTAAAAVAILLFAAPHKAEAMGETAVAEIKLANGTSAGTITLTEIAAGVLLKFDLKGLTPGAHGLHLHDAGKCEGDFSSAGAIYNPLGAKHGFLNEEGPMAGDLPNVVAGADGSALAEVLSPYLHLNKDTEDTLFDADGSSLVLFEKADDYQTDPEGDAGSRVACGVLKSK
;
A
#
# COMPACT_ATOMS: atom_id res chain seq x y z
N MET A 1 -32.82 67.21 38.57
CA MET A 1 -32.17 65.94 38.68
C MET A 1 -32.35 65.22 37.33
N LYS A 2 -31.31 65.22 36.45
CA LYS A 2 -31.39 64.66 35.08
C LYS A 2 -30.87 63.25 35.13
N ILE A 3 -31.70 62.31 34.84
CA ILE A 3 -31.33 60.87 34.73
C ILE A 3 -30.79 60.63 33.34
N GLN A 4 -29.47 60.31 33.23
CA GLN A 4 -28.85 59.86 31.99
C GLN A 4 -29.15 58.37 31.81
N LYS A 5 -29.80 58.03 30.69
CA LYS A 5 -29.99 56.67 30.29
C LYS A 5 -28.77 56.18 29.47
N THR A 6 -27.96 55.33 30.04
CA THR A 6 -26.86 54.63 29.31
C THR A 6 -27.45 53.51 28.49
N ALA A 7 -27.30 53.60 27.17
CA ALA A 7 -27.64 52.52 26.26
C ALA A 7 -26.46 51.53 26.20
N ALA A 8 -26.69 50.27 26.59
CA ALA A 8 -25.73 49.20 26.43
C ALA A 8 -25.85 48.62 25.00
N ALA A 9 -24.81 48.76 24.20
CA ALA A 9 -24.74 48.17 22.88
C ALA A 9 -24.29 46.70 23.04
N ALA A 10 -25.15 45.74 22.67
CA ALA A 10 -24.82 44.36 22.60
C ALA A 10 -24.05 44.08 21.30
N VAL A 11 -22.78 43.70 21.42
CA VAL A 11 -21.97 43.23 20.30
C VAL A 11 -22.29 41.76 20.06
N ALA A 12 -22.99 41.45 18.98
CA ALA A 12 -23.22 40.09 18.53
C ALA A 12 -21.96 39.56 17.79
N ILE A 13 -21.23 38.65 18.41
CA ILE A 13 -20.12 37.96 17.77
C ILE A 13 -20.70 36.83 16.87
N LEU A 14 -20.72 37.06 15.57
CA LEU A 14 -21.01 36.03 14.57
C LEU A 14 -19.80 35.11 14.43
N LEU A 15 -19.86 33.95 15.05
CA LEU A 15 -18.93 32.84 14.80
C LEU A 15 -19.20 32.27 13.41
N PHE A 16 -18.43 32.70 12.42
CA PHE A 16 -18.36 31.99 11.13
C PHE A 16 -17.64 30.67 11.34
N ALA A 17 -18.39 29.57 11.44
CA ALA A 17 -17.83 28.25 11.26
C ALA A 17 -17.40 28.11 9.78
N ALA A 18 -16.10 28.17 9.52
CA ALA A 18 -15.57 27.81 8.20
C ALA A 18 -15.97 26.35 7.89
N PRO A 19 -16.50 26.07 6.68
CA PRO A 19 -16.75 24.69 6.31
C PRO A 19 -15.43 23.94 6.38
N HIS A 20 -15.35 22.93 7.24
CA HIS A 20 -14.29 21.95 7.19
C HIS A 20 -14.42 21.25 5.84
N LYS A 21 -13.50 21.56 4.92
CA LYS A 21 -13.35 20.81 3.70
C LYS A 21 -13.03 19.38 4.16
N ALA A 22 -13.93 18.44 3.93
CA ALA A 22 -13.60 17.03 4.07
C ALA A 22 -12.36 16.84 3.17
N GLU A 23 -11.23 16.51 3.77
CA GLU A 23 -10.03 16.16 3.01
C GLU A 23 -10.47 15.01 2.11
N ALA A 24 -10.28 15.20 0.80
CA ALA A 24 -10.56 14.16 -0.16
C ALA A 24 -9.78 12.92 0.30
N MET A 25 -10.45 11.79 0.48
CA MET A 25 -9.77 10.52 0.68
C MET A 25 -8.75 10.40 -0.46
N GLY A 26 -7.50 10.08 -0.11
CA GLY A 26 -6.41 10.02 -1.08
C GLY A 26 -6.71 9.04 -2.21
N GLU A 27 -5.88 9.03 -3.24
CA GLU A 27 -6.01 8.11 -4.36
C GLU A 27 -6.10 6.67 -3.88
N THR A 28 -6.87 5.86 -4.60
CA THR A 28 -7.07 4.43 -4.29
C THR A 28 -6.69 3.57 -5.48
N ALA A 29 -6.13 2.40 -5.17
CA ALA A 29 -5.79 1.37 -6.13
C ALA A 29 -6.25 0.00 -5.66
N VAL A 30 -6.34 -0.95 -6.56
CA VAL A 30 -6.64 -2.34 -6.27
C VAL A 30 -5.78 -3.26 -7.12
N ALA A 31 -5.29 -4.33 -6.51
CA ALA A 31 -4.71 -5.48 -7.19
C ALA A 31 -5.62 -6.70 -6.99
N GLU A 32 -6.13 -7.26 -8.06
CA GLU A 32 -6.78 -8.57 -8.07
C GLU A 32 -5.70 -9.65 -8.10
N ILE A 33 -5.52 -10.34 -7.00
CA ILE A 33 -4.46 -11.34 -6.85
C ILE A 33 -4.91 -12.67 -7.46
N LYS A 34 -4.05 -13.25 -8.30
CA LYS A 34 -4.25 -14.57 -8.90
C LYS A 34 -3.07 -15.48 -8.58
N LEU A 35 -3.38 -16.72 -8.25
CA LEU A 35 -2.39 -17.79 -8.13
C LEU A 35 -1.81 -18.15 -9.51
N ALA A 36 -0.67 -18.86 -9.54
CA ALA A 36 -0.01 -19.31 -10.77
C ALA A 36 -0.91 -20.17 -11.67
N ASN A 37 -1.91 -20.87 -11.11
CA ASN A 37 -2.90 -21.62 -11.86
C ASN A 37 -4.07 -20.77 -12.40
N GLY A 38 -4.03 -19.43 -12.23
CA GLY A 38 -5.07 -18.49 -12.64
C GLY A 38 -6.26 -18.35 -11.70
N THR A 39 -6.31 -19.12 -10.60
CA THR A 39 -7.38 -19.02 -9.61
C THR A 39 -7.29 -17.68 -8.87
N SER A 40 -8.42 -17.02 -8.65
CA SER A 40 -8.46 -15.79 -7.83
C SER A 40 -8.11 -16.08 -6.38
N ALA A 41 -7.13 -15.37 -5.87
CA ALA A 41 -6.70 -15.39 -4.47
C ALA A 41 -7.25 -14.21 -3.66
N GLY A 42 -8.12 -13.37 -4.23
CA GLY A 42 -8.71 -12.22 -3.54
C GLY A 42 -8.15 -10.88 -4.01
N THR A 43 -8.11 -9.89 -3.13
CA THR A 43 -7.72 -8.52 -3.47
C THR A 43 -6.80 -7.91 -2.42
N ILE A 44 -5.96 -6.99 -2.89
CA ILE A 44 -5.24 -6.03 -2.04
C ILE A 44 -5.67 -4.65 -2.48
N THR A 45 -6.23 -3.87 -1.56
CA THR A 45 -6.64 -2.48 -1.81
C THR A 45 -5.63 -1.55 -1.18
N LEU A 46 -5.19 -0.55 -1.93
CA LEU A 46 -4.27 0.49 -1.50
C LEU A 46 -5.02 1.81 -1.38
N THR A 47 -4.74 2.58 -0.34
CA THR A 47 -5.30 3.92 -0.14
C THR A 47 -4.19 4.85 0.28
N GLU A 48 -3.96 5.92 -0.47
CA GLU A 48 -3.01 6.95 -0.08
C GLU A 48 -3.56 7.77 1.07
N ILE A 49 -2.76 7.97 2.09
CA ILE A 49 -3.05 8.78 3.28
C ILE A 49 -1.85 9.68 3.58
N ALA A 50 -1.98 10.63 4.48
CA ALA A 50 -0.89 11.55 4.82
C ALA A 50 0.41 10.87 5.32
N ALA A 51 0.33 9.62 5.80
CA ALA A 51 1.47 8.86 6.33
C ALA A 51 2.06 7.86 5.33
N GLY A 52 1.62 7.84 4.06
CA GLY A 52 2.02 6.88 3.04
C GLY A 52 0.81 6.13 2.47
N VAL A 53 0.96 4.86 2.15
CA VAL A 53 -0.10 4.03 1.58
C VAL A 53 -0.53 2.94 2.56
N LEU A 54 -1.83 2.91 2.87
CA LEU A 54 -2.45 1.84 3.64
C LEU A 54 -2.88 0.72 2.69
N LEU A 55 -2.32 -0.48 2.88
CA LEU A 55 -2.68 -1.69 2.15
C LEU A 55 -3.63 -2.54 3.00
N LYS A 56 -4.73 -3.01 2.41
CA LYS A 56 -5.68 -3.95 3.04
C LYS A 56 -5.73 -5.22 2.22
N PHE A 57 -5.47 -6.34 2.89
CA PHE A 57 -5.46 -7.66 2.30
C PHE A 57 -6.76 -8.40 2.60
N ASP A 58 -7.38 -8.97 1.57
CA ASP A 58 -8.46 -9.95 1.66
C ASP A 58 -8.12 -11.10 0.72
N LEU A 59 -7.32 -12.03 1.24
CA LEU A 59 -6.71 -13.10 0.45
C LEU A 59 -7.21 -14.47 0.92
N LYS A 60 -7.18 -15.44 0.00
CA LYS A 60 -7.59 -16.82 0.22
C LYS A 60 -6.87 -17.78 -0.72
N GLY A 61 -6.90 -19.06 -0.37
CA GLY A 61 -6.31 -20.12 -1.21
C GLY A 61 -4.79 -20.13 -1.21
N LEU A 62 -4.17 -19.43 -0.27
CA LEU A 62 -2.74 -19.51 0.00
C LEU A 62 -2.41 -20.81 0.76
N THR A 63 -1.18 -21.26 0.68
CA THR A 63 -0.70 -22.31 1.60
C THR A 63 -0.64 -21.76 3.01
N PRO A 64 -0.99 -22.53 4.06
CA PRO A 64 -0.84 -22.07 5.43
C PRO A 64 0.62 -21.72 5.77
N GLY A 65 0.82 -20.57 6.42
CA GLY A 65 2.14 -20.09 6.80
C GLY A 65 2.45 -18.68 6.34
N ALA A 66 3.69 -18.27 6.49
CA ALA A 66 4.14 -16.93 6.11
C ALA A 66 4.63 -16.92 4.66
N HIS A 67 4.28 -15.86 3.94
CA HIS A 67 4.61 -15.60 2.55
C HIS A 67 5.26 -14.24 2.42
N GLY A 68 6.40 -14.15 1.73
CA GLY A 68 6.96 -12.87 1.31
C GLY A 68 5.96 -12.13 0.43
N LEU A 69 5.89 -10.82 0.59
CA LEU A 69 5.08 -9.93 -0.23
C LEU A 69 5.91 -8.73 -0.63
N HIS A 70 6.01 -8.49 -1.93
CA HIS A 70 6.70 -7.30 -2.43
C HIS A 70 5.87 -6.59 -3.48
N LEU A 71 6.05 -5.27 -3.55
CA LEU A 71 5.64 -4.49 -4.70
C LEU A 71 6.77 -4.51 -5.74
N HIS A 72 6.43 -4.79 -6.98
CA HIS A 72 7.34 -4.89 -8.12
C HIS A 72 7.16 -3.75 -9.12
N ASP A 73 8.23 -3.44 -9.86
CA ASP A 73 8.39 -2.28 -10.73
C ASP A 73 7.76 -2.41 -12.12
N ALA A 74 7.04 -3.52 -12.40
CA ALA A 74 6.30 -3.68 -13.64
C ALA A 74 4.86 -4.16 -13.39
N GLY A 75 3.90 -3.55 -14.06
CA GLY A 75 2.47 -3.89 -14.01
C GLY A 75 2.14 -5.12 -14.85
N LYS A 76 2.86 -6.23 -14.67
CA LYS A 76 2.70 -7.47 -15.43
C LYS A 76 2.73 -8.70 -14.53
N CYS A 77 1.86 -9.67 -14.82
CA CYS A 77 1.75 -10.94 -14.09
C CYS A 77 1.66 -12.11 -15.09
N GLU A 78 2.71 -12.35 -15.85
CA GLU A 78 2.76 -13.38 -16.91
C GLU A 78 3.66 -14.55 -16.52
N GLY A 79 3.33 -15.76 -17.01
CA GLY A 79 4.13 -16.97 -16.83
C GLY A 79 4.34 -17.34 -15.36
N ASP A 80 5.59 -17.36 -14.94
CA ASP A 80 6.04 -17.58 -13.56
C ASP A 80 6.11 -16.28 -12.73
N PHE A 81 5.48 -15.22 -13.22
CA PHE A 81 5.47 -13.87 -12.67
C PHE A 81 6.82 -13.14 -12.71
N SER A 82 7.82 -13.65 -13.41
CA SER A 82 9.09 -12.92 -13.63
C SER A 82 8.89 -11.62 -14.41
N SER A 83 7.81 -11.53 -15.19
CA SER A 83 7.39 -10.32 -15.90
C SER A 83 7.04 -9.12 -14.99
N ALA A 84 6.83 -9.36 -13.70
CA ALA A 84 6.64 -8.31 -12.69
C ALA A 84 7.91 -7.47 -12.45
N GLY A 85 9.07 -7.92 -12.95
CA GLY A 85 10.33 -7.20 -12.80
C GLY A 85 10.98 -7.41 -11.43
N ALA A 86 11.75 -6.41 -10.99
CA ALA A 86 12.41 -6.37 -9.68
C ALA A 86 11.48 -5.78 -8.61
N ILE A 87 11.89 -5.84 -7.35
CA ILE A 87 11.22 -5.10 -6.28
C ILE A 87 11.33 -3.60 -6.58
N TYR A 88 10.23 -2.88 -6.41
CA TYR A 88 10.17 -1.43 -6.62
C TYR A 88 11.15 -0.69 -5.70
N ASN A 89 12.12 0.00 -6.29
CA ASN A 89 13.26 0.56 -5.56
C ASN A 89 13.79 1.87 -6.16
N PRO A 90 13.00 2.96 -6.12
CA PRO A 90 13.40 4.23 -6.72
C PRO A 90 14.62 4.87 -6.04
N LEU A 91 14.91 4.51 -4.80
CA LEU A 91 16.01 5.07 -4.01
C LEU A 91 17.31 4.25 -4.09
N GLY A 92 17.30 3.07 -4.73
CA GLY A 92 18.46 2.20 -4.83
C GLY A 92 18.92 1.60 -3.49
N ALA A 93 17.98 1.42 -2.54
CA ALA A 93 18.24 0.78 -1.26
C ALA A 93 18.54 -0.72 -1.41
N LYS A 94 18.99 -1.36 -0.35
CA LYS A 94 19.14 -2.81 -0.26
C LYS A 94 17.80 -3.44 0.18
N HIS A 95 17.64 -4.72 -0.18
CA HIS A 95 16.46 -5.47 0.26
C HIS A 95 16.47 -5.71 1.77
N GLY A 96 15.29 -5.57 2.37
CA GLY A 96 14.93 -6.12 3.67
C GLY A 96 14.96 -5.15 4.85
N PHE A 97 14.03 -5.35 5.76
CA PHE A 97 13.86 -4.53 6.99
C PHE A 97 14.99 -4.71 8.00
N LEU A 98 15.75 -5.81 7.91
CA LEU A 98 16.89 -6.10 8.78
C LEU A 98 18.22 -5.71 8.16
N ASN A 99 18.24 -5.16 6.95
CA ASN A 99 19.42 -4.65 6.29
C ASN A 99 19.65 -3.18 6.65
N GLU A 100 20.88 -2.82 7.07
CA GLU A 100 21.21 -1.44 7.45
C GLU A 100 21.12 -0.44 6.30
N GLU A 101 21.21 -0.91 5.04
CA GLU A 101 21.06 -0.12 3.82
C GLU A 101 19.67 -0.25 3.17
N GLY A 102 18.73 -0.92 3.85
CA GLY A 102 17.35 -1.13 3.43
C GLY A 102 16.34 -0.28 4.21
N PRO A 103 15.05 -0.55 4.05
CA PRO A 103 14.48 -1.43 3.03
C PRO A 103 14.35 -0.76 1.66
N MET A 104 14.08 -1.55 0.60
CA MET A 104 13.54 -1.06 -0.65
C MET A 104 12.13 -0.52 -0.45
N ALA A 105 11.69 0.42 -1.28
CA ALA A 105 10.33 0.98 -1.15
C ALA A 105 9.23 -0.08 -1.35
N GLY A 106 9.48 -1.09 -2.15
CA GLY A 106 8.58 -2.21 -2.42
C GLY A 106 8.62 -3.34 -1.39
N ASP A 107 9.52 -3.29 -0.39
CA ASP A 107 9.52 -4.27 0.69
C ASP A 107 8.29 -4.10 1.58
N LEU A 108 7.57 -5.19 1.80
CA LEU A 108 6.39 -5.22 2.64
C LEU A 108 6.52 -6.34 3.68
N PRO A 109 5.85 -6.24 4.83
CA PRO A 109 5.84 -7.32 5.80
C PRO A 109 5.26 -8.61 5.22
N ASN A 110 5.77 -9.74 5.68
CA ASN A 110 5.24 -11.06 5.35
C ASN A 110 3.72 -11.15 5.61
N VAL A 111 3.01 -11.78 4.69
CA VAL A 111 1.60 -12.12 4.84
C VAL A 111 1.49 -13.49 5.51
N VAL A 112 0.72 -13.60 6.58
CA VAL A 112 0.51 -14.88 7.27
C VAL A 112 -0.86 -15.44 6.92
N ALA A 113 -0.86 -16.57 6.21
CA ALA A 113 -2.08 -17.31 5.90
C ALA A 113 -2.44 -18.28 7.02
N GLY A 114 -3.71 -18.28 7.41
CA GLY A 114 -4.28 -19.21 8.38
C GLY A 114 -4.35 -20.66 7.86
N ALA A 115 -4.77 -21.59 8.72
CA ALA A 115 -4.90 -23.02 8.36
C ALA A 115 -5.91 -23.27 7.23
N ASP A 116 -6.83 -22.33 7.00
CA ASP A 116 -7.82 -22.36 5.91
C ASP A 116 -7.34 -21.67 4.62
N GLY A 117 -6.10 -21.16 4.62
CA GLY A 117 -5.50 -20.44 3.50
C GLY A 117 -5.97 -18.99 3.36
N SER A 118 -6.70 -18.45 4.32
CA SER A 118 -7.11 -17.05 4.33
C SER A 118 -6.04 -16.16 4.96
N ALA A 119 -5.92 -14.90 4.48
CA ALA A 119 -5.08 -13.89 5.09
C ALA A 119 -5.78 -12.53 5.05
N LEU A 120 -6.11 -12.01 6.23
CA LEU A 120 -6.69 -10.68 6.43
C LEU A 120 -5.68 -9.85 7.22
N ALA A 121 -5.24 -8.72 6.66
CA ALA A 121 -4.29 -7.84 7.32
C ALA A 121 -4.40 -6.41 6.79
N GLU A 122 -3.87 -5.48 7.56
CA GLU A 122 -3.63 -4.10 7.13
C GLU A 122 -2.16 -3.75 7.39
N VAL A 123 -1.53 -3.11 6.42
CA VAL A 123 -0.13 -2.69 6.48
C VAL A 123 -0.02 -1.25 6.00
N LEU A 124 0.74 -0.43 6.71
CA LEU A 124 1.11 0.91 6.28
C LEU A 124 2.53 0.91 5.71
N SER A 125 2.68 1.33 4.47
CA SER A 125 3.99 1.63 3.87
C SER A 125 4.16 3.14 3.75
N PRO A 126 5.17 3.73 4.40
CA PRO A 126 5.49 5.15 4.27
C PRO A 126 6.31 5.49 3.01
N TYR A 127 6.68 4.48 2.21
CA TYR A 127 7.58 4.61 1.07
C TYR A 127 6.86 4.54 -0.29
N LEU A 128 5.55 4.34 -0.29
CA LEU A 128 4.76 4.19 -1.51
C LEU A 128 3.90 5.43 -1.77
N HIS A 129 3.68 5.75 -3.07
CA HIS A 129 2.85 6.85 -3.51
C HIS A 129 1.94 6.44 -4.67
N LEU A 130 0.62 6.72 -4.53
CA LEU A 130 -0.36 6.50 -5.60
C LEU A 130 -0.57 7.76 -6.44
N ASN A 131 -0.18 8.93 -5.93
CA ASN A 131 -0.35 10.20 -6.63
C ASN A 131 0.49 10.21 -7.92
N LYS A 132 -0.17 10.35 -9.05
CA LYS A 132 0.43 10.32 -10.40
C LYS A 132 1.30 11.53 -10.71
N ASP A 133 1.24 12.57 -9.89
CA ASP A 133 2.03 13.79 -10.05
C ASP A 133 3.40 13.70 -9.35
N THR A 134 3.70 12.59 -8.65
CA THR A 134 5.01 12.33 -8.03
C THR A 134 5.91 11.51 -8.95
N GLU A 135 7.23 11.73 -8.88
CA GLU A 135 8.21 11.00 -9.71
C GLU A 135 8.29 9.51 -9.34
N ASP A 136 7.99 9.19 -8.07
CA ASP A 136 8.00 7.85 -7.50
C ASP A 136 6.59 7.25 -7.39
N THR A 137 5.71 7.58 -8.32
CA THR A 137 4.36 7.02 -8.37
C THR A 137 4.35 5.57 -8.80
N LEU A 138 3.44 4.77 -8.22
CA LEU A 138 3.18 3.39 -8.65
C LEU A 138 2.43 3.28 -9.99
N PHE A 139 2.07 4.40 -10.59
CA PHE A 139 1.34 4.49 -11.88
C PHE A 139 2.17 5.18 -12.95
N ASP A 140 3.47 4.89 -12.98
CA ASP A 140 4.36 5.27 -14.07
C ASP A 140 4.04 4.54 -15.38
N ALA A 141 4.91 4.67 -16.40
CA ALA A 141 4.66 4.09 -17.73
C ALA A 141 4.59 2.56 -17.74
N ASP A 142 5.32 1.90 -16.83
CA ASP A 142 5.41 0.44 -16.75
C ASP A 142 4.38 -0.13 -15.76
N GLY A 143 3.85 0.70 -14.86
CA GLY A 143 2.95 0.34 -13.79
C GLY A 143 3.62 -0.53 -12.74
N SER A 144 2.85 -1.03 -11.79
CA SER A 144 3.35 -1.84 -10.68
C SER A 144 2.48 -3.08 -10.45
N SER A 145 3.04 -4.07 -9.78
CA SER A 145 2.32 -5.27 -9.36
C SER A 145 2.71 -5.72 -7.97
N LEU A 146 1.81 -6.42 -7.29
CA LEU A 146 2.06 -7.08 -6.02
C LEU A 146 2.32 -8.57 -6.26
N VAL A 147 3.40 -9.09 -5.69
CA VAL A 147 3.81 -10.49 -5.85
C VAL A 147 3.94 -11.14 -4.48
N LEU A 148 3.30 -12.31 -4.32
CA LEU A 148 3.47 -13.17 -3.15
C LEU A 148 4.41 -14.33 -3.48
N PHE A 149 5.16 -14.73 -2.47
CA PHE A 149 6.18 -15.77 -2.58
C PHE A 149 5.78 -17.03 -1.81
N GLU A 150 6.46 -18.13 -2.13
CA GLU A 150 6.20 -19.46 -1.56
C GLU A 150 6.49 -19.54 -0.06
N LYS A 151 7.52 -18.82 0.39
CA LYS A 151 8.02 -18.81 1.77
C LYS A 151 8.01 -17.39 2.34
N ALA A 152 8.24 -17.29 3.63
CA ALA A 152 8.54 -16.02 4.27
C ALA A 152 9.81 -15.39 3.66
N ASP A 153 9.78 -14.07 3.49
CA ASP A 153 10.95 -13.23 3.33
C ASP A 153 11.73 -13.21 4.65
N ASP A 154 13.06 -13.40 4.60
CA ASP A 154 13.94 -13.33 5.76
C ASP A 154 14.31 -11.88 6.15
N TYR A 155 13.87 -10.89 5.35
CA TYR A 155 14.10 -9.46 5.50
C TYR A 155 15.56 -9.02 5.41
N GLN A 156 16.42 -9.81 4.79
CA GLN A 156 17.85 -9.54 4.74
C GLN A 156 18.53 -9.97 3.44
N THR A 157 18.19 -11.14 2.89
CA THR A 157 18.90 -11.72 1.74
C THR A 157 18.51 -11.04 0.44
N ASP A 158 19.45 -10.35 -0.23
CA ASP A 158 19.22 -9.80 -1.57
C ASP A 158 19.01 -10.94 -2.60
N PRO A 159 18.12 -10.76 -3.58
CA PRO A 159 17.27 -9.61 -3.83
C PRO A 159 15.85 -9.72 -3.25
N GLU A 160 15.39 -10.87 -2.78
CA GLU A 160 13.98 -11.17 -2.48
C GLU A 160 13.81 -11.99 -1.18
N GLY A 161 14.77 -11.88 -0.22
CA GLY A 161 14.64 -12.45 1.12
C GLY A 161 14.60 -13.98 1.19
N ASP A 162 15.23 -14.69 0.24
CA ASP A 162 15.16 -16.16 0.12
C ASP A 162 13.71 -16.73 0.16
N ALA A 163 12.74 -15.90 -0.29
CA ALA A 163 11.32 -16.19 -0.19
C ALA A 163 10.83 -17.31 -1.15
N GLY A 164 11.70 -17.82 -2.00
CA GLY A 164 11.39 -18.93 -2.91
C GLY A 164 10.67 -18.48 -4.19
N SER A 165 9.80 -19.32 -4.72
CA SER A 165 9.10 -19.07 -5.99
C SER A 165 7.99 -18.03 -5.82
N ARG A 166 7.71 -17.26 -6.88
CA ARG A 166 6.55 -16.36 -6.96
C ARG A 166 5.29 -17.19 -7.14
N VAL A 167 4.32 -17.12 -6.25
CA VAL A 167 3.14 -18.01 -6.23
C VAL A 167 1.83 -17.30 -6.55
N ALA A 168 1.77 -15.97 -6.37
CA ALA A 168 0.61 -15.18 -6.74
C ALA A 168 1.04 -13.77 -7.16
N CYS A 169 0.23 -13.15 -8.04
CA CYS A 169 0.52 -11.83 -8.57
C CYS A 169 -0.77 -11.07 -8.87
N GLY A 170 -0.74 -9.74 -8.71
CA GLY A 170 -1.81 -8.85 -9.11
C GLY A 170 -1.29 -7.49 -9.56
N VAL A 171 -1.70 -7.07 -10.75
CA VAL A 171 -1.36 -5.75 -11.31
C VAL A 171 -2.18 -4.68 -10.61
N LEU A 172 -1.54 -3.57 -10.21
CA LEU A 172 -2.20 -2.41 -9.64
C LEU A 172 -3.04 -1.68 -10.69
N LYS A 173 -4.26 -1.35 -10.30
CA LYS A 173 -5.20 -0.53 -11.09
C LYS A 173 -5.72 0.62 -10.24
N SER A 174 -5.64 1.83 -10.74
CA SER A 174 -6.27 3.01 -10.14
C SER A 174 -7.79 2.80 -10.09
N LYS A 175 -8.42 3.22 -9.01
CA LYS A 175 -9.86 3.09 -8.76
C LYS A 175 -10.57 4.43 -8.95
#